data_7f8ddf3561310dd35943997bb6d79ee9
#
_entry.id   7f8ddf3561310dd35943997bb6d79ee9
#
_cell.length_a   1.000
_cell.length_b   1.000
_cell.length_c   1.000
_cell.angle_alpha   90.00
_cell.angle_beta   90.00
_cell.angle_gamma   90.00
#
_symmetry.space_group_name_H-M   'P 1'
#
loop_
_entity.id
_entity.type
_entity.pdbx_description
1 polymer ?
#
loop_
_entity_poly.entity_id
_entity_poly.type
_entity_poly.pdbx_seq_one_letter_code
_entity_poly.pdbx_strand_id
1 'polypeptide(L)'
;MTQIKAIIPAGRHALYEKHGYSAAIQSKDLLFVSGQVGSLQNGSPEIDYEKQVELAFENLGNTLEAAGCTFEDIIDVTTFHTDPENQLDLMMKVKNTIFKEPPYSAWTAVGVNWLAGFDFEIKVIARLPSDSN
;
A
#
# COMPACT_ATOMS: atom_id res chain seq x y z
N MET A 1 -24.61 5.14 14.69
CA MET A 1 -23.82 6.07 13.89
C MET A 1 -22.60 5.39 13.35
N THR A 2 -22.39 5.53 12.07
CA THR A 2 -21.21 4.96 11.45
C THR A 2 -20.01 5.84 11.72
N GLN A 3 -18.92 5.23 12.08
CA GLN A 3 -17.72 5.96 12.36
C GLN A 3 -16.58 5.44 11.48
N ILE A 4 -15.83 6.38 10.97
CA ILE A 4 -14.61 6.05 10.25
C ILE A 4 -13.46 6.74 10.97
N LYS A 5 -12.29 6.18 10.84
CA LYS A 5 -11.10 6.71 11.49
C LYS A 5 -9.98 6.81 10.47
N ALA A 6 -9.42 8.01 10.36
CA ALA A 6 -8.29 8.24 9.46
C ALA A 6 -7.01 7.74 10.10
N ILE A 7 -6.21 7.05 9.32
CA ILE A 7 -4.92 6.51 9.74
C ILE A 7 -3.85 7.14 8.86
N ILE A 8 -2.83 7.72 9.48
CA ILE A 8 -1.71 8.31 8.75
C ILE A 8 -0.43 7.92 9.49
N PRO A 9 0.55 7.33 8.82
CA PRO A 9 1.78 6.94 9.50
C PRO A 9 2.60 8.16 9.92
N ALA A 10 3.39 7.99 10.96
CA ALA A 10 4.20 9.07 11.52
C ALA A 10 5.09 9.68 10.44
N GLY A 11 5.18 11.01 10.44
CA GLY A 11 6.03 11.73 9.51
C GLY A 11 5.39 12.01 8.16
N ARG A 12 4.16 11.55 7.94
CA ARG A 12 3.50 11.73 6.64
C ARG A 12 2.29 12.66 6.69
N HIS A 13 1.98 13.20 7.86
CA HIS A 13 0.75 14.00 8.01
C HIS A 13 0.72 15.21 7.07
N ALA A 14 1.83 15.93 6.95
CA ALA A 14 1.86 17.13 6.11
C ALA A 14 1.63 16.77 4.63
N LEU A 15 2.18 15.63 4.18
CA LEU A 15 2.03 15.20 2.81
C LEU A 15 0.57 14.87 2.49
N TYR A 16 -0.08 14.09 3.35
CA TYR A 16 -1.48 13.73 3.13
C TYR A 16 -2.40 14.92 3.28
N GLU A 17 -2.11 15.81 4.23
CA GLU A 17 -2.90 17.02 4.41
C GLU A 17 -2.83 17.91 3.17
N LYS A 18 -1.63 18.05 2.59
CA LYS A 18 -1.45 18.86 1.39
C LYS A 18 -2.30 18.33 0.24
N HIS A 19 -2.40 17.02 0.09
CA HIS A 19 -3.13 16.40 -1.00
C HIS A 19 -4.60 16.10 -0.67
N GLY A 20 -4.99 16.27 0.59
CA GLY A 20 -6.39 16.22 0.97
C GLY A 20 -7.00 14.82 1.04
N TYR A 21 -6.20 13.82 1.44
CA TYR A 21 -6.75 12.49 1.65
C TYR A 21 -5.99 11.78 2.76
N SER A 22 -6.50 10.61 3.19
CA SER A 22 -5.91 9.84 4.27
C SER A 22 -5.12 8.67 3.71
N ALA A 23 -4.06 8.27 4.41
CA ALA A 23 -3.30 7.10 4.00
C ALA A 23 -4.18 5.85 4.10
N ALA A 24 -5.04 5.78 5.11
CA ALA A 24 -5.99 4.68 5.23
C ALA A 24 -7.20 5.14 6.02
N ILE A 25 -8.30 4.45 5.81
CA ILE A 25 -9.55 4.68 6.54
C ILE A 25 -9.98 3.37 7.16
N GLN A 26 -10.22 3.40 8.46
CA GLN A 26 -10.77 2.28 9.19
C GLN A 26 -12.29 2.42 9.26
N SER A 27 -13.00 1.38 8.85
CA SER A 27 -14.44 1.34 8.94
C SER A 27 -14.83 -0.03 9.46
N LYS A 28 -15.35 -0.07 10.68
CA LYS A 28 -15.66 -1.32 11.35
C LYS A 28 -14.44 -2.21 11.42
N ASP A 29 -14.49 -3.41 10.86
CA ASP A 29 -13.38 -4.35 10.91
C ASP A 29 -12.50 -4.36 9.66
N LEU A 30 -12.70 -3.36 8.78
CA LEU A 30 -11.91 -3.27 7.55
C LEU A 30 -11.05 -2.02 7.53
N LEU A 31 -9.91 -2.13 6.88
CA LEU A 31 -9.01 -1.01 6.67
C LEU A 31 -8.84 -0.84 5.16
N PHE A 32 -9.21 0.34 4.67
CA PHE A 32 -9.08 0.70 3.27
C PHE A 32 -7.84 1.56 3.12
N VAL A 33 -6.82 1.04 2.45
CA VAL A 33 -5.55 1.74 2.33
C VAL A 33 -5.47 2.39 0.95
N SER A 34 -5.19 3.69 0.94
CA SER A 34 -4.98 4.43 -0.30
C SER A 34 -3.76 3.89 -1.04
N GLY A 35 -3.68 4.12 -2.33
CA GLY A 35 -2.55 3.67 -3.11
C GLY A 35 -1.23 4.12 -2.50
N GLN A 36 -0.33 3.18 -2.30
CA GLN A 36 0.99 3.46 -1.74
C GLN A 36 2.03 3.34 -2.85
N VAL A 37 2.95 4.27 -2.87
CA VAL A 37 3.99 4.34 -3.89
C VAL A 37 5.35 4.41 -3.22
N GLY A 38 6.40 4.21 -4.01
CA GLY A 38 7.77 4.27 -3.49
C GLY A 38 8.27 5.70 -3.38
N SER A 39 7.64 6.47 -2.50
CA SER A 39 7.99 7.87 -2.28
C SER A 39 8.97 8.01 -1.15
N LEU A 40 9.97 8.87 -1.38
CA LEU A 40 10.91 9.25 -0.34
C LEU A 40 10.23 10.14 0.67
N GLN A 41 10.94 10.50 1.75
CA GLN A 41 10.35 11.27 2.82
C GLN A 41 9.77 12.60 2.34
N ASN A 42 10.40 13.21 1.32
CA ASN A 42 9.92 14.47 0.76
C ASN A 42 8.81 14.29 -0.28
N GLY A 43 8.39 13.06 -0.54
CA GLY A 43 7.31 12.78 -1.48
C GLY A 43 7.77 12.49 -2.90
N SER A 44 9.05 12.64 -3.22
CA SER A 44 9.53 12.37 -4.57
C SER A 44 9.74 10.87 -4.79
N PRO A 45 9.69 10.40 -6.05
CA PRO A 45 9.83 8.97 -6.30
C PRO A 45 11.27 8.51 -6.17
N GLU A 46 11.43 7.28 -5.66
CA GLU A 46 12.67 6.55 -5.78
C GLU A 46 12.86 6.21 -7.26
N ILE A 47 14.02 6.47 -7.80
CA ILE A 47 14.24 6.36 -9.25
C ILE A 47 14.46 4.92 -9.69
N ASP A 48 15.21 4.12 -8.91
CA ASP A 48 15.46 2.72 -9.26
C ASP A 48 14.19 1.91 -9.07
N TYR A 49 13.74 1.20 -10.12
CA TYR A 49 12.44 0.54 -10.08
C TYR A 49 12.32 -0.48 -8.95
N GLU A 50 13.32 -1.35 -8.79
CA GLU A 50 13.26 -2.36 -7.73
C GLU A 50 13.18 -1.71 -6.36
N LYS A 51 14.00 -0.68 -6.14
CA LYS A 51 13.97 0.05 -4.87
C LYS A 51 12.67 0.81 -4.70
N GLN A 52 12.09 1.30 -5.80
CA GLN A 52 10.80 1.98 -5.73
C GLN A 52 9.71 1.01 -5.27
N VAL A 53 9.71 -0.22 -5.80
CA VAL A 53 8.74 -1.23 -5.38
C VAL A 53 8.96 -1.59 -3.90
N GLU A 54 10.22 -1.82 -3.51
CA GLU A 54 10.52 -2.13 -2.11
C GLU A 54 10.04 -1.03 -1.18
N LEU A 55 10.27 0.22 -1.56
CA LEU A 55 9.86 1.36 -0.74
C LEU A 55 8.33 1.48 -0.69
N ALA A 56 7.64 1.16 -1.80
CA ALA A 56 6.18 1.17 -1.79
C ALA A 56 5.64 0.16 -0.77
N PHE A 57 6.23 -1.04 -0.73
CA PHE A 57 5.83 -2.02 0.28
C PHE A 57 6.19 -1.57 1.70
N GLU A 58 7.32 -0.90 1.85
CA GLU A 58 7.69 -0.36 3.16
C GLU A 58 6.69 0.70 3.61
N ASN A 59 6.33 1.62 2.71
CA ASN A 59 5.33 2.65 3.03
C ASN A 59 3.98 2.03 3.35
N LEU A 60 3.61 0.99 2.62
CA LEU A 60 2.39 0.25 2.93
C LEU A 60 2.47 -0.38 4.31
N GLY A 61 3.60 -1.01 4.64
CA GLY A 61 3.79 -1.63 5.95
C GLY A 61 3.67 -0.63 7.09
N ASN A 62 4.22 0.56 6.88
CA ASN A 62 4.14 1.61 7.90
C ASN A 62 2.69 2.06 8.11
N THR A 63 1.90 2.15 7.03
CA THR A 63 0.50 2.52 7.14
C THR A 63 -0.30 1.42 7.84
N LEU A 64 -0.04 0.16 7.48
CA LEU A 64 -0.69 -0.97 8.14
C LEU A 64 -0.37 -0.97 9.64
N GLU A 65 0.90 -0.78 9.99
CA GLU A 65 1.32 -0.78 11.38
C GLU A 65 0.64 0.33 12.17
N ALA A 66 0.47 1.50 11.57
CA ALA A 66 -0.21 2.62 12.22
C ALA A 66 -1.65 2.27 12.57
N ALA A 67 -2.24 1.30 11.89
CA ALA A 67 -3.60 0.83 12.16
C ALA A 67 -3.64 -0.45 12.98
N GLY A 68 -2.46 -0.95 13.40
CA GLY A 68 -2.41 -2.20 14.15
C GLY A 68 -2.48 -3.44 13.30
N CYS A 69 -2.20 -3.31 11.99
CA CYS A 69 -2.24 -4.44 11.05
C CYS A 69 -0.85 -4.83 10.60
N THR A 70 -0.75 -6.01 9.99
CA THR A 70 0.46 -6.47 9.33
C THR A 70 0.09 -6.90 7.91
N PHE A 71 1.09 -7.28 7.13
CA PHE A 71 0.83 -7.77 5.77
C PHE A 71 -0.09 -9.00 5.76
N GLU A 72 -0.10 -9.78 6.86
CA GLU A 72 -0.95 -10.97 6.93
C GLU A 72 -2.43 -10.63 7.02
N ASP A 73 -2.75 -9.40 7.36
CA ASP A 73 -4.14 -8.95 7.47
C ASP A 73 -4.73 -8.52 6.12
N ILE A 74 -3.91 -8.46 5.08
CA ILE A 74 -4.36 -8.00 3.76
C ILE A 74 -5.21 -9.08 3.11
N ILE A 75 -6.40 -8.70 2.63
CA ILE A 75 -7.31 -9.63 1.97
C ILE A 75 -7.48 -9.34 0.49
N ASP A 76 -7.25 -8.11 0.06
CA ASP A 76 -7.42 -7.72 -1.34
C ASP A 76 -6.32 -6.75 -1.75
N VAL A 77 -5.73 -6.97 -2.92
CA VAL A 77 -4.64 -6.16 -3.44
C VAL A 77 -4.93 -5.78 -4.89
N THR A 78 -4.69 -4.53 -5.21
CA THR A 78 -4.65 -4.07 -6.60
C THR A 78 -3.31 -3.38 -6.80
N THR A 79 -2.58 -3.79 -7.84
CA THR A 79 -1.33 -3.12 -8.20
C THR A 79 -1.47 -2.45 -9.56
N PHE A 80 -0.82 -1.30 -9.68
CA PHE A 80 -0.86 -0.47 -10.88
C PHE A 80 0.55 -0.33 -11.42
N HIS A 81 0.70 -0.51 -12.74
CA HIS A 81 2.00 -0.59 -13.39
C HIS A 81 2.02 0.26 -14.65
N THR A 82 3.05 1.11 -14.81
CA THR A 82 3.14 1.96 -16.00
C THR A 82 3.67 1.20 -17.21
N ASP A 83 4.43 0.13 -16.98
CA ASP A 83 5.02 -0.68 -18.06
C ASP A 83 5.04 -2.14 -17.60
N PRO A 84 3.86 -2.78 -17.50
CA PRO A 84 3.77 -4.10 -16.86
C PRO A 84 4.66 -5.17 -17.48
N GLU A 85 4.82 -5.16 -18.79
CA GLU A 85 5.61 -6.20 -19.44
C GLU A 85 7.07 -6.21 -18.97
N ASN A 86 7.61 -5.04 -18.62
CA ASN A 86 8.97 -4.93 -18.16
C ASN A 86 9.12 -4.82 -16.65
N GLN A 87 8.00 -4.79 -15.92
CA GLN A 87 8.00 -4.51 -14.48
C GLN A 87 7.56 -5.69 -13.63
N LEU A 88 6.68 -6.56 -14.17
CA LEU A 88 6.04 -7.56 -13.34
C LEU A 88 7.01 -8.55 -12.72
N ASP A 89 8.07 -8.94 -13.43
CA ASP A 89 9.02 -9.90 -12.87
C ASP A 89 9.70 -9.36 -11.61
N LEU A 90 10.13 -8.11 -11.64
CA LEU A 90 10.75 -7.49 -10.46
C LEU A 90 9.74 -7.32 -9.33
N MET A 91 8.52 -6.91 -9.67
CA MET A 91 7.48 -6.75 -8.66
C MET A 91 7.18 -8.09 -7.98
N MET A 92 7.08 -9.17 -8.75
CA MET A 92 6.83 -10.49 -8.20
C MET A 92 7.96 -10.94 -7.29
N LYS A 93 9.20 -10.62 -7.65
CA LYS A 93 10.35 -10.95 -6.82
C LYS A 93 10.22 -10.30 -5.45
N VAL A 94 9.88 -9.01 -5.41
CA VAL A 94 9.72 -8.29 -4.15
C VAL A 94 8.50 -8.83 -3.40
N LYS A 95 7.37 -9.00 -4.10
CA LYS A 95 6.15 -9.51 -3.51
C LYS A 95 6.40 -10.84 -2.81
N ASN A 96 7.16 -11.73 -3.41
CA ASN A 96 7.38 -13.07 -2.87
C ASN A 96 8.21 -13.06 -1.59
N THR A 97 8.90 -11.98 -1.29
CA THR A 97 9.60 -11.86 0.00
C THR A 97 8.65 -11.47 1.13
N ILE A 98 7.45 -11.03 0.79
CA ILE A 98 6.48 -10.52 1.77
C ILE A 98 5.28 -11.45 1.91
N PHE A 99 4.70 -11.89 0.80
CA PHE A 99 3.52 -12.76 0.79
C PHE A 99 3.98 -14.21 0.54
N LYS A 100 4.41 -14.87 1.60
CA LYS A 100 5.12 -16.14 1.47
C LYS A 100 4.25 -17.37 1.59
N GLU A 101 3.15 -17.28 2.33
CA GLU A 101 2.37 -18.45 2.72
C GLU A 101 0.91 -18.30 2.35
N PRO A 102 0.26 -19.40 1.90
CA PRO A 102 -1.18 -19.35 1.69
C PRO A 102 -1.93 -19.26 3.02
N PRO A 103 -3.15 -18.77 3.03
CA PRO A 103 -3.88 -18.31 1.84
C PRO A 103 -3.36 -16.95 1.37
N TYR A 104 -3.24 -16.80 0.04
CA TYR A 104 -2.81 -15.54 -0.53
C TYR A 104 -3.99 -14.60 -0.68
N SER A 105 -3.71 -13.29 -0.62
CA SER A 105 -4.73 -12.27 -0.85
C SER A 105 -5.29 -12.36 -2.26
N ALA A 106 -6.52 -11.89 -2.47
CA ALA A 106 -7.00 -11.67 -3.82
C ALA A 106 -6.13 -10.60 -4.47
N TRP A 107 -5.85 -10.72 -5.77
CA TRP A 107 -4.88 -9.83 -6.41
C TRP A 107 -5.29 -9.51 -7.85
N THR A 108 -5.24 -8.22 -8.20
CA THR A 108 -5.47 -7.75 -9.56
C THR A 108 -4.34 -6.81 -9.94
N ALA A 109 -3.73 -7.02 -11.11
CA ALA A 109 -2.67 -6.14 -11.61
C ALA A 109 -3.19 -5.41 -12.84
N VAL A 110 -2.99 -4.08 -12.90
CA VAL A 110 -3.55 -3.22 -13.94
C VAL A 110 -2.44 -2.37 -14.54
N GLY A 111 -2.39 -2.34 -15.88
CA GLY A 111 -1.51 -1.41 -16.57
C GLY A 111 -2.19 -0.06 -16.68
N VAL A 112 -1.45 1.01 -16.43
CA VAL A 112 -1.97 2.38 -16.50
C VAL A 112 -0.97 3.27 -17.22
N ASN A 113 -1.43 4.43 -17.68
CA ASN A 113 -0.54 5.34 -18.40
C ASN A 113 -0.04 6.50 -17.53
N TRP A 114 -0.38 6.52 -16.25
CA TRP A 114 0.06 7.63 -15.38
C TRP A 114 -0.11 7.25 -13.91
N LEU A 115 0.93 7.50 -13.12
CA LEU A 115 0.92 7.33 -11.67
C LEU A 115 1.62 8.51 -11.00
N ALA A 116 1.39 9.73 -11.50
CA ALA A 116 1.91 10.96 -10.91
C ALA A 116 3.44 10.95 -10.73
N GLY A 117 4.16 10.34 -11.68
CA GLY A 117 5.63 10.28 -11.64
C GLY A 117 6.19 9.01 -11.07
N PHE A 118 5.35 8.11 -10.59
CA PHE A 118 5.76 6.81 -10.09
C PHE A 118 5.52 5.74 -11.15
N ASP A 119 6.17 4.59 -10.98
CA ASP A 119 6.03 3.47 -11.92
C ASP A 119 5.28 2.29 -11.32
N PHE A 120 5.01 2.32 -10.03
CA PHE A 120 4.34 1.24 -9.32
C PHE A 120 3.49 1.83 -8.19
N GLU A 121 2.30 1.28 -8.03
CA GLU A 121 1.42 1.66 -6.92
C GLU A 121 0.71 0.42 -6.43
N ILE A 122 0.49 0.31 -5.11
CA ILE A 122 -0.24 -0.80 -4.52
C ILE A 122 -1.34 -0.26 -3.61
N LYS A 123 -2.55 -0.79 -3.79
CA LYS A 123 -3.73 -0.43 -3.01
C LYS A 123 -4.27 -1.71 -2.38
N VAL A 124 -4.59 -1.66 -1.10
CA VAL A 124 -5.05 -2.88 -0.41
C VAL A 124 -6.27 -2.61 0.45
N ILE A 125 -6.97 -3.69 0.77
CA ILE A 125 -7.96 -3.75 1.83
C ILE A 125 -7.48 -4.79 2.81
N ALA A 126 -7.47 -4.45 4.09
CA ALA A 126 -7.02 -5.35 5.14
C ALA A 126 -8.15 -5.53 6.16
N ARG A 127 -8.10 -6.65 6.88
CA ARG A 127 -9.03 -6.90 7.97
C ARG A 127 -8.31 -6.56 9.27
N LEU A 128 -8.95 -5.73 10.09
CA LEU A 128 -8.36 -5.37 11.37
C LEU A 128 -8.36 -6.59 12.28
N PRO A 129 -7.30 -6.77 13.08
CA PRO A 129 -7.28 -7.89 14.01
C PRO A 129 -8.42 -7.77 15.00
N SER A 130 -8.94 -8.94 15.41
CA SER A 130 -10.01 -8.98 16.38
C SER A 130 -9.49 -8.53 17.75
N ASP A 131 -10.26 -7.67 18.40
CA ASP A 131 -9.92 -7.26 19.75
C ASP A 131 -10.43 -8.25 20.78
N SER A 132 -11.15 -9.22 20.36
CA SER A 132 -11.70 -10.12 21.31
C SER A 132 -10.61 -10.89 21.91
N ASN A 133 -10.58 -10.98 22.83
CA ASN A 133 -9.67 -11.73 23.30
C ASN A 133 -10.04 -12.50 24.28
#